data_5259bb183b38c7c9ddb47d144df34d20
#
_entry.id   5259bb183b38c7c9ddb47d144df34d20
#
_cell.length_a   1.000
_cell.length_b   1.000
_cell.length_c   1.000
_cell.angle_alpha   90.00
_cell.angle_beta   90.00
_cell.angle_gamma   90.00
#
_symmetry.space_group_name_H-M   'P 1'
#
loop_
_entity.id
_entity.type
_entity.pdbx_description
1 polymer ?
#
loop_
_entity_poly.entity_id
_entity_poly.type
_entity_poly.pdbx_seq_one_letter_code
_entity_poly.pdbx_strand_id
1 'polypeptide(L)'
;MNTLFPIFVKADQLHILIVGGGYVGLEKATALLANSPDAHTTLVAPEIRDEIREMARQYPNLSLVEEPYQIDFLADKDLVIVGTNDKAVNRQVQTDCKARRILVNVADTPDLCDFYLGSVVIKGDLKIEIGRAHV
;
A
#
# COMPACT_ATOMS: atom_id res chain seq x y z
N MET A 1 5.75 25.70 -6.09
CA MET A 1 6.08 25.47 -4.68
C MET A 1 5.58 24.11 -4.24
N ASN A 2 6.38 23.36 -3.52
CA ASN A 2 5.97 22.07 -2.98
C ASN A 2 5.28 22.29 -1.63
N THR A 3 4.01 21.93 -1.54
CA THR A 3 3.20 22.10 -0.32
C THR A 3 3.01 20.79 0.45
N LEU A 4 3.71 19.73 0.04
CA LEU A 4 3.60 18.44 0.70
C LEU A 4 4.22 18.50 2.10
N PHE A 5 3.53 17.87 3.05
CA PHE A 5 4.00 17.77 4.44
C PHE A 5 4.59 16.38 4.66
N PRO A 6 5.92 16.28 4.82
CA PRO A 6 6.55 14.96 5.01
C PRO A 6 6.28 14.42 6.41
N ILE A 7 5.91 13.14 6.46
CA ILE A 7 5.70 12.43 7.72
C ILE A 7 6.30 11.02 7.64
N PHE A 8 6.61 10.45 8.78
CA PHE A 8 7.02 9.06 8.92
C PHE A 8 5.94 8.31 9.68
N VAL A 9 5.45 7.22 9.11
CA VAL A 9 4.33 6.46 9.62
C VAL A 9 4.83 5.25 10.40
N LYS A 10 4.29 5.05 11.59
CA LYS A 10 4.55 3.83 12.38
C LYS A 10 3.69 2.70 11.83
N ALA A 11 4.13 2.12 10.73
CA ALA A 11 3.35 1.13 9.98
C ALA A 11 3.07 -0.13 10.80
N ASP A 12 3.95 -0.49 11.72
CA ASP A 12 3.77 -1.64 12.61
C ASP A 12 2.58 -1.49 13.58
N GLN A 13 2.05 -0.28 13.71
CA GLN A 13 0.89 0.00 14.58
C GLN A 13 -0.38 0.24 13.77
N LEU A 14 -0.34 0.05 12.47
CA LEU A 14 -1.46 0.28 11.58
C LEU A 14 -1.93 -1.02 10.94
N HIS A 15 -3.18 -0.99 10.48
CA HIS A 15 -3.73 -2.03 9.61
C HIS A 15 -3.74 -1.51 8.19
N ILE A 16 -2.99 -2.16 7.30
CA ILE A 16 -2.77 -1.71 5.94
C ILE A 16 -3.38 -2.71 4.96
N LEU A 17 -4.08 -2.19 3.95
CA LEU A 17 -4.62 -2.99 2.87
C LEU A 17 -3.87 -2.66 1.58
N ILE A 18 -3.41 -3.70 0.88
CA ILE A 18 -2.88 -3.57 -0.47
C ILE A 18 -3.90 -4.24 -1.41
N VAL A 19 -4.35 -3.50 -2.41
CA VAL A 19 -5.26 -4.03 -3.43
C VAL A 19 -4.47 -4.18 -4.72
N GLY A 20 -4.23 -5.42 -5.11
CA GLY A 20 -3.46 -5.75 -6.30
C GLY A 20 -2.49 -6.88 -6.03
N GLY A 21 -2.47 -7.87 -6.91
CA GLY A 21 -1.64 -9.08 -6.77
C GLY A 21 -0.61 -9.29 -7.88
N GLY A 22 -0.41 -8.27 -8.73
CA GLY A 22 0.57 -8.30 -9.81
C GLY A 22 1.91 -7.69 -9.39
N TYR A 23 2.66 -7.19 -10.38
CA TYR A 23 3.99 -6.62 -10.11
C TYR A 23 3.95 -5.38 -9.21
N VAL A 24 2.93 -4.53 -9.38
CA VAL A 24 2.80 -3.33 -8.54
C VAL A 24 2.51 -3.72 -7.09
N GLY A 25 1.59 -4.69 -6.90
CA GLY A 25 1.32 -5.21 -5.56
C GLY A 25 2.56 -5.82 -4.91
N LEU A 26 3.33 -6.58 -5.68
CA LEU A 26 4.61 -7.14 -5.20
C LEU A 26 5.59 -6.05 -4.80
N GLU A 27 5.74 -5.02 -5.63
CA GLU A 27 6.64 -3.90 -5.35
C GLU A 27 6.24 -3.19 -4.06
N LYS A 28 4.95 -2.89 -3.90
CA LYS A 28 4.46 -2.16 -2.72
C LYS A 28 4.57 -2.99 -1.45
N ALA A 29 4.23 -4.26 -1.52
CA ALA A 29 4.38 -5.16 -0.37
C ALA A 29 5.85 -5.32 0.01
N THR A 30 6.74 -5.46 -0.97
CA THR A 30 8.18 -5.58 -0.72
C THR A 30 8.71 -4.33 0.00
N ALA A 31 8.37 -3.16 -0.50
CA ALA A 31 8.82 -1.90 0.10
C ALA A 31 8.28 -1.72 1.53
N LEU A 32 7.00 -2.02 1.73
CA LEU A 32 6.38 -1.89 3.06
C LEU A 32 7.05 -2.83 4.07
N LEU A 33 7.16 -4.11 3.74
CA LEU A 33 7.64 -5.12 4.68
C LEU A 33 9.15 -5.06 4.89
N ALA A 34 9.92 -4.57 3.92
CA ALA A 34 11.34 -4.31 4.13
C ALA A 34 11.57 -3.21 5.16
N ASN A 35 10.68 -2.22 5.21
CA ASN A 35 10.75 -1.13 6.19
C ASN A 35 10.07 -1.48 7.51
N SER A 36 8.97 -2.20 7.46
CA SER A 36 8.12 -2.47 8.62
C SER A 36 7.65 -3.93 8.58
N PRO A 37 8.55 -4.88 8.92
CA PRO A 37 8.22 -6.31 8.78
C PRO A 37 7.06 -6.76 9.66
N ASP A 38 6.75 -6.03 10.72
CA ASP A 38 5.67 -6.36 11.64
C ASP A 38 4.35 -5.65 11.30
N ALA A 39 4.28 -4.92 10.19
CA ALA A 39 3.05 -4.24 9.78
C ALA A 39 1.95 -5.25 9.48
N HIS A 40 0.77 -5.04 10.07
CA HIS A 40 -0.41 -5.86 9.81
C HIS A 40 -0.95 -5.53 8.42
N THR A 41 -0.65 -6.39 7.46
CA THR A 41 -0.92 -6.14 6.05
C THR A 41 -1.82 -7.22 5.49
N THR A 42 -2.90 -6.81 4.84
CA THR A 42 -3.76 -7.69 4.04
C THR A 42 -3.59 -7.31 2.58
N LEU A 43 -3.35 -8.30 1.73
CA LEU A 43 -3.30 -8.08 0.28
C LEU A 43 -4.45 -8.82 -0.36
N VAL A 44 -5.30 -8.10 -1.10
CA VAL A 44 -6.46 -8.67 -1.76
C VAL A 44 -6.34 -8.50 -3.27
N ALA A 45 -6.59 -9.57 -4.00
CA ALA A 45 -6.61 -9.58 -5.46
C ALA A 45 -7.24 -10.87 -5.95
N PRO A 46 -7.90 -10.86 -7.13
CA PRO A 46 -8.44 -12.10 -7.70
C PRO A 46 -7.34 -13.07 -8.13
N GLU A 47 -6.18 -12.57 -8.50
CA GLU A 47 -4.99 -13.38 -8.84
C GLU A 47 -3.79 -12.81 -8.10
N ILE A 48 -3.01 -13.67 -7.47
CA ILE A 48 -1.85 -13.28 -6.67
C ILE A 48 -0.62 -13.99 -7.20
N ARG A 49 0.43 -13.22 -7.51
CA ARG A 49 1.70 -13.77 -8.00
C ARG A 49 2.33 -14.68 -6.97
N ASP A 50 3.03 -15.70 -7.47
CA ASP A 50 3.72 -16.67 -6.60
C ASP A 50 4.77 -16.00 -5.69
N GLU A 51 5.41 -14.94 -6.16
CA GLU A 51 6.40 -14.22 -5.37
C GLU A 51 5.76 -13.58 -4.13
N ILE A 52 4.51 -13.13 -4.25
CA ILE A 52 3.76 -12.58 -3.12
C ILE A 52 3.40 -13.70 -2.14
N ARG A 53 3.01 -14.87 -2.66
CA ARG A 53 2.73 -16.03 -1.81
C ARG A 53 3.95 -16.47 -1.04
N GLU A 54 5.12 -16.45 -1.68
CA GLU A 54 6.38 -16.77 -1.01
C GLU A 54 6.69 -15.75 0.08
N MET A 55 6.45 -14.47 -0.20
CA MET A 55 6.62 -13.42 0.79
C MET A 55 5.73 -13.64 2.03
N ALA A 56 4.48 -14.08 1.83
CA ALA A 56 3.57 -14.34 2.93
C ALA A 56 4.06 -15.48 3.83
N ARG A 57 4.86 -16.39 3.33
CA ARG A 57 5.48 -17.44 4.15
C ARG A 57 6.57 -16.88 5.06
N GLN A 58 7.23 -15.80 4.64
CA GLN A 58 8.31 -15.18 5.40
C GLN A 58 7.83 -14.13 6.39
N TYR A 59 6.68 -13.50 6.11
CA TYR A 59 6.15 -12.41 6.93
C TYR A 59 4.80 -12.85 7.54
N PRO A 60 4.80 -13.26 8.82
CA PRO A 60 3.58 -13.80 9.45
C PRO A 60 2.41 -12.82 9.50
N ASN A 61 2.70 -11.51 9.47
CA ASN A 61 1.65 -10.49 9.53
C ASN A 61 1.12 -10.10 8.14
N LEU A 62 1.60 -10.72 7.07
CA LEU A 62 1.04 -10.56 5.73
C LEU A 62 0.00 -11.63 5.48
N SER A 63 -1.25 -11.22 5.34
CA SER A 63 -2.37 -12.10 5.01
C SER A 63 -2.79 -11.90 3.56
N LEU A 64 -3.03 -12.98 2.84
CA LEU A 64 -3.45 -12.94 1.43
C LEU A 64 -4.91 -13.35 1.31
N VAL A 65 -5.67 -12.60 0.53
CA VAL A 65 -7.06 -12.91 0.22
C VAL A 65 -7.21 -12.92 -1.29
N GLU A 66 -7.41 -14.11 -1.87
CA GLU A 66 -7.51 -14.27 -3.32
C GLU A 66 -8.95 -14.11 -3.78
N GLU A 67 -9.44 -12.88 -3.74
CA GLU A 67 -10.79 -12.49 -4.10
C GLU A 67 -10.77 -11.12 -4.76
N PRO A 68 -11.80 -10.78 -5.56
CA PRO A 68 -11.95 -9.41 -6.03
C PRO A 68 -12.14 -8.45 -4.86
N TYR A 69 -11.69 -7.21 -5.05
CA TYR A 69 -11.89 -6.18 -4.04
C TYR A 69 -13.36 -5.96 -3.75
N GLN A 70 -13.70 -5.81 -2.49
CA GLN A 70 -15.01 -5.39 -2.02
C GLN A 70 -14.84 -4.37 -0.90
N ILE A 71 -15.81 -3.49 -0.75
CA ILE A 71 -15.74 -2.40 0.22
C ILE A 71 -15.57 -2.91 1.66
N ASP A 72 -16.05 -4.13 1.94
CA ASP A 72 -15.93 -4.72 3.28
C ASP A 72 -14.48 -4.93 3.71
N PHE A 73 -13.55 -5.02 2.77
CA PHE A 73 -12.12 -5.13 3.09
C PHE A 73 -11.55 -3.87 3.72
N LEU A 74 -12.27 -2.75 3.63
CA LEU A 74 -11.83 -1.51 4.27
C LEU A 74 -12.11 -1.45 5.77
N ALA A 75 -12.90 -2.40 6.30
CA ALA A 75 -13.19 -2.45 7.73
C ALA A 75 -11.87 -2.52 8.52
N ASP A 76 -11.73 -1.64 9.50
CA ASP A 76 -10.57 -1.57 10.40
C ASP A 76 -9.23 -1.29 9.70
N LYS A 77 -9.24 -0.74 8.49
CA LYS A 77 -8.02 -0.34 7.79
C LYS A 77 -7.72 1.13 8.03
N ASP A 78 -6.44 1.41 8.23
CA ASP A 78 -5.96 2.78 8.46
C ASP A 78 -5.40 3.41 7.20
N LEU A 79 -4.84 2.58 6.31
CA LEU A 79 -4.13 3.05 5.14
C LEU A 79 -4.27 2.02 4.02
N VAL A 80 -4.50 2.50 2.79
CA VAL A 80 -4.71 1.62 1.63
C VAL A 80 -3.77 2.01 0.51
N ILE A 81 -3.18 0.99 -0.12
CA ILE A 81 -2.37 1.15 -1.32
C ILE A 81 -3.04 0.32 -2.41
N VAL A 82 -3.42 0.94 -3.51
CA VAL A 82 -4.06 0.24 -4.62
C VAL A 82 -3.25 0.37 -5.90
N GLY A 83 -3.05 -0.76 -6.55
CA GLY A 83 -2.35 -0.81 -7.84
C GLY A 83 -2.74 -2.05 -8.59
N THR A 84 -3.86 -2.00 -9.31
CA THR A 84 -4.32 -3.06 -10.20
C THR A 84 -4.22 -2.60 -11.65
N ASN A 85 -4.38 -3.55 -12.58
CA ASN A 85 -4.47 -3.23 -14.01
C ASN A 85 -5.84 -2.67 -14.41
N ASP A 86 -6.81 -2.73 -13.50
CA ASP A 86 -8.17 -2.24 -13.75
C ASP A 86 -8.34 -0.85 -13.13
N LYS A 87 -8.35 0.17 -13.99
CA LYS A 87 -8.48 1.55 -13.54
C LYS A 87 -9.81 1.82 -12.85
N ALA A 88 -10.87 1.09 -13.23
CA ALA A 88 -12.17 1.26 -12.58
C ALA A 88 -12.11 0.76 -11.14
N VAL A 89 -11.45 -0.36 -10.89
CA VAL A 89 -11.24 -0.87 -9.52
C VAL A 89 -10.41 0.13 -8.72
N ASN A 90 -9.31 0.63 -9.29
CA ASN A 90 -8.45 1.59 -8.60
C ASN A 90 -9.23 2.84 -8.17
N ARG A 91 -10.07 3.35 -9.05
CA ARG A 91 -10.91 4.52 -8.75
C ARG A 91 -11.99 4.19 -7.72
N GLN A 92 -12.57 2.99 -7.78
CA GLN A 92 -13.56 2.58 -6.80
C GLN A 92 -12.96 2.49 -5.40
N VAL A 93 -11.76 1.92 -5.28
CA VAL A 93 -11.06 1.84 -4.00
C VAL A 93 -10.81 3.26 -3.46
N GLN A 94 -10.35 4.16 -4.31
CA GLN A 94 -10.11 5.55 -3.92
C GLN A 94 -11.39 6.22 -3.41
N THR A 95 -12.49 6.07 -4.15
CA THR A 95 -13.79 6.64 -3.76
C THR A 95 -14.25 6.09 -2.42
N ASP A 96 -14.15 4.77 -2.22
CA ASP A 96 -14.56 4.11 -0.99
C ASP A 96 -13.72 4.56 0.20
N CYS A 97 -12.40 4.70 0.00
CA CYS A 97 -11.50 5.18 1.05
C CYS A 97 -11.81 6.62 1.44
N LYS A 98 -12.05 7.50 0.47
CA LYS A 98 -12.37 8.90 0.75
C LYS A 98 -13.66 9.02 1.57
N ALA A 99 -14.67 8.22 1.25
CA ALA A 99 -15.93 8.23 1.98
C ALA A 99 -15.74 7.81 3.45
N ARG A 100 -14.72 7.02 3.74
CA ARG A 100 -14.44 6.50 5.09
C ARG A 100 -13.27 7.21 5.78
N ARG A 101 -12.71 8.23 5.13
CA ARG A 101 -11.54 8.97 5.64
C ARG A 101 -10.33 8.08 5.90
N ILE A 102 -10.13 7.11 5.02
CA ILE A 102 -8.94 6.26 5.02
C ILE A 102 -7.96 6.85 4.01
N LEU A 103 -6.71 6.99 4.41
CA LEU A 103 -5.67 7.49 3.50
C LEU A 103 -5.39 6.46 2.42
N VAL A 104 -5.32 6.90 1.16
CA VAL A 104 -5.12 6.02 0.01
C VAL A 104 -4.02 6.53 -0.91
N ASN A 105 -3.19 5.58 -1.38
CA ASN A 105 -2.25 5.79 -2.47
C ASN A 105 -2.71 4.97 -3.66
N VAL A 106 -2.88 5.62 -4.80
CA VAL A 106 -3.24 4.96 -6.06
C VAL A 106 -2.01 4.98 -6.95
N ALA A 107 -1.46 3.80 -7.22
CA ALA A 107 -0.22 3.68 -7.98
C ALA A 107 -0.34 4.38 -9.34
N ASP A 108 0.68 5.14 -9.71
CA ASP A 108 0.81 5.86 -10.98
C ASP A 108 -0.32 6.87 -11.26
N THR A 109 -1.09 7.26 -10.24
CA THR A 109 -2.17 8.23 -10.40
C THR A 109 -2.10 9.28 -9.28
N PRO A 110 -1.16 10.24 -9.37
CA PRO A 110 -0.93 11.20 -8.28
C PRO A 110 -2.17 11.97 -7.84
N ASP A 111 -3.05 12.31 -8.79
CA ASP A 111 -4.25 13.10 -8.47
C ASP A 111 -5.25 12.37 -7.58
N LEU A 112 -5.16 11.06 -7.47
CA LEU A 112 -6.04 10.25 -6.64
C LEU A 112 -5.40 9.88 -5.30
N CYS A 113 -4.19 10.33 -5.04
CA CYS A 113 -3.44 9.96 -3.83
C CYS A 113 -3.60 10.99 -2.72
N ASP A 114 -3.77 10.51 -1.49
CA ASP A 114 -3.69 11.35 -0.29
C ASP A 114 -2.24 11.51 0.18
N PHE A 115 -1.37 10.57 -0.17
CA PHE A 115 0.04 10.58 0.18
C PHE A 115 0.84 9.91 -0.92
N TYR A 116 2.13 10.19 -0.96
CA TYR A 116 3.03 9.60 -1.94
C TYR A 116 4.04 8.70 -1.25
N LEU A 117 4.40 7.62 -1.94
CA LEU A 117 5.43 6.71 -1.47
C LEU A 117 6.75 7.08 -2.15
N GLY A 118 7.63 7.70 -1.39
CA GLY A 118 8.95 8.06 -1.88
C GLY A 118 9.94 6.92 -1.81
N SER A 119 11.12 7.12 -2.38
CA SER A 119 12.24 6.20 -2.22
C SER A 119 12.81 6.36 -0.83
N VAL A 120 13.15 5.23 -0.19
CA VAL A 120 13.69 5.23 1.17
C VAL A 120 15.07 4.59 1.17
N VAL A 121 16.03 5.29 1.77
CA VAL A 121 17.36 4.74 2.03
C VAL A 121 17.44 4.40 3.52
N ILE A 122 17.81 3.14 3.79
CA ILE A 122 17.92 2.64 5.17
C ILE A 122 19.37 2.32 5.44
N LYS A 123 19.92 2.86 6.54
CA LYS A 123 21.26 2.53 7.01
C LYS A 123 21.22 2.43 8.53
N GLY A 124 21.23 1.21 9.06
CA GLY A 124 21.01 0.99 10.48
C GLY A 124 19.63 1.53 10.88
N ASP A 125 19.62 2.44 11.86
CA ASP A 125 18.38 3.09 12.30
C ASP A 125 18.06 4.35 11.51
N LEU A 126 18.93 4.75 10.57
CA LEU A 126 18.71 5.95 9.77
C LEU A 126 17.89 5.60 8.53
N LYS A 127 16.80 6.36 8.33
CA LYS A 127 15.98 6.29 7.11
C LYS A 127 15.93 7.66 6.48
N ILE A 128 16.22 7.72 5.18
CA ILE A 128 16.14 8.95 4.40
C ILE A 128 15.12 8.73 3.31
N GLU A 129 14.07 9.54 3.29
CA GLU A 129 13.07 9.49 2.25
C GLU A 129 13.39 10.52 1.17
N ILE A 130 13.40 10.06 -0.08
CA ILE A 130 13.59 10.92 -1.24
C ILE A 130 12.25 11.03 -1.95
N GLY A 131 11.69 12.25 -1.95
CA GLY A 131 10.44 12.52 -2.60
C GLY A 131 10.55 12.50 -4.13
N ARG A 132 9.41 12.43 -4.80
CA ARG A 132 9.34 12.46 -6.25
C ARG A 132 9.43 13.91 -6.74
N ALA A 133 10.19 14.13 -7.81
CA ALA A 133 10.44 15.47 -8.32
C ALA A 133 9.19 16.15 -8.90
N HIS A 134 8.17 15.39 -9.30
CA HIS A 134 6.99 15.92 -9.99
C HIS A 134 5.73 15.95 -9.13
N VAL A 135 5.84 15.68 -7.87
CA VAL A 135 4.68 15.69 -6.97
C VAL A 135 4.53 16.98 -6.20
#